data_96490043bd26460fac0483b4ca5dbe26
#
_entry.id   96490043bd26460fac0483b4ca5dbe26
#
_cell.length_a   1.000
_cell.length_b   1.000
_cell.length_c   1.000
_cell.angle_alpha   90.00
_cell.angle_beta   90.00
_cell.angle_gamma   90.00
#
_symmetry.space_group_name_H-M   'P 1'
#
loop_
_entity.id
_entity.type
_entity.pdbx_description
1 polymer ?
#
loop_
_entity_poly.entity_id
_entity_poly.type
_entity_poly.pdbx_seq_one_letter_code
_entity_poly.pdbx_strand_id
1 'polypeptide(L)'
;LSLAAAALTMTLTQIDGVDGVSIHGRSAILSGDWQTVFTAEDFLFQDTALVHPEYAVQLYFLDAADRLTAQRRVLSCDDRSQLPELALNALLAGPGEVGLTGAVPAGTQLADVSLEGALCTVVLSEDFAACDTDEASAQAAVRAVVLTLCSIEPVERVQLRLLGGAGLQYCAIDAPLAPEPSWLQ
;
A
#
# COMPACT_ATOMS: atom_id res chain seq x y z
N LEU A 1 -28.97 6.41 20.88
CA LEU A 1 -28.04 6.32 22.01
C LEU A 1 -27.02 7.45 21.89
N SER A 2 -26.80 8.23 22.97
CA SER A 2 -25.86 9.34 22.90
C SER A 2 -24.44 8.82 23.11
N LEU A 3 -23.47 9.41 22.40
CA LEU A 3 -22.04 9.11 22.56
C LEU A 3 -21.57 9.25 24.00
N ALA A 4 -22.18 10.18 24.75
CA ALA A 4 -21.89 10.40 26.16
C ALA A 4 -22.31 9.21 27.05
N ALA A 5 -23.46 8.59 26.78
CA ALA A 5 -23.91 7.41 27.51
C ALA A 5 -22.98 6.21 27.27
N ALA A 6 -22.54 6.02 26.00
CA ALA A 6 -21.58 4.99 25.65
C ALA A 6 -20.23 5.18 26.37
N ALA A 7 -19.69 6.41 26.32
CA ALA A 7 -18.40 6.72 26.97
C ALA A 7 -18.44 6.50 28.49
N LEU A 8 -19.53 6.94 29.16
CA LEU A 8 -19.69 6.74 30.59
C LEU A 8 -19.80 5.26 30.97
N THR A 9 -20.63 4.49 30.25
CA THR A 9 -20.78 3.05 30.54
C THR A 9 -19.48 2.31 30.32
N MET A 10 -18.79 2.52 29.22
CA MET A 10 -17.51 1.86 28.92
C MET A 10 -16.41 2.21 29.92
N THR A 11 -16.39 3.44 30.44
CA THR A 11 -15.41 3.83 31.45
C THR A 11 -15.71 3.21 32.81
N LEU A 12 -16.97 3.19 33.21
CA LEU A 12 -17.37 2.72 34.53
C LEU A 12 -17.38 1.18 34.63
N THR A 13 -17.70 0.47 33.59
CA THR A 13 -17.65 -1.01 33.54
C THR A 13 -16.23 -1.59 33.51
N GLN A 14 -15.19 -0.74 33.40
CA GLN A 14 -13.79 -1.17 33.63
C GLN A 14 -13.41 -1.29 35.10
N ILE A 15 -14.26 -0.84 35.99
CA ILE A 15 -14.02 -0.93 37.42
C ILE A 15 -14.52 -2.32 37.92
N ASP A 16 -13.67 -3.06 38.62
CA ASP A 16 -14.02 -4.37 39.14
C ASP A 16 -15.29 -4.31 40.01
N GLY A 17 -16.27 -5.15 39.67
CA GLY A 17 -17.56 -5.24 40.37
C GLY A 17 -18.65 -4.30 39.82
N VAL A 18 -18.39 -3.57 38.74
CA VAL A 18 -19.41 -2.75 38.04
C VAL A 18 -19.83 -3.46 36.76
N ASP A 19 -20.97 -4.16 36.79
CA ASP A 19 -21.50 -4.91 35.63
C ASP A 19 -22.41 -4.07 34.75
N GLY A 20 -22.91 -2.93 35.25
CA GLY A 20 -23.79 -2.06 34.49
C GLY A 20 -23.92 -0.67 35.06
N VAL A 21 -24.30 0.29 34.22
CA VAL A 21 -24.46 1.72 34.56
C VAL A 21 -25.90 2.15 34.29
N SER A 22 -26.59 2.61 35.33
CA SER A 22 -27.93 3.17 35.21
C SER A 22 -27.83 4.66 34.89
N ILE A 23 -28.31 5.06 33.73
CA ILE A 23 -28.34 6.46 33.34
C ILE A 23 -29.79 6.97 33.35
N HIS A 24 -29.98 8.03 34.15
CA HIS A 24 -31.26 8.72 34.24
C HIS A 24 -31.19 10.01 33.40
N GLY A 25 -32.18 10.25 32.58
CA GLY A 25 -32.20 11.43 31.73
C GLY A 25 -33.60 12.04 31.60
N ARG A 26 -33.61 13.36 31.33
CA ARG A 26 -34.80 14.07 30.92
C ARG A 26 -34.60 14.50 29.48
N SER A 27 -35.47 14.03 28.57
CA SER A 27 -35.38 14.35 27.15
C SER A 27 -36.49 15.33 26.76
N ALA A 28 -36.13 16.37 26.03
CA ALA A 28 -37.09 17.30 25.46
C ALA A 28 -37.84 16.69 24.25
N ILE A 29 -37.35 15.60 23.69
CA ILE A 29 -37.92 14.92 22.49
C ILE A 29 -38.78 13.73 22.91
N LEU A 30 -38.40 13.03 24.00
CA LEU A 30 -39.19 11.95 24.60
C LEU A 30 -39.90 12.53 25.82
N SER A 31 -41.22 12.67 25.78
CA SER A 31 -42.00 13.24 26.89
C SER A 31 -41.86 12.38 28.14
N GLY A 32 -40.94 12.72 29.03
CA GLY A 32 -40.81 12.09 30.33
C GLY A 32 -39.36 11.79 30.75
N ASP A 33 -39.26 11.35 32.01
CA ASP A 33 -38.01 10.82 32.57
C ASP A 33 -37.85 9.40 32.06
N TRP A 34 -36.64 9.04 31.63
CA TRP A 34 -36.30 7.68 31.23
C TRP A 34 -35.11 7.17 32.06
N GLN A 35 -35.15 5.88 32.30
CA GLN A 35 -34.08 5.16 32.97
C GLN A 35 -33.74 3.91 32.17
N THR A 36 -32.47 3.74 31.86
CA THR A 36 -31.97 2.54 31.20
C THR A 36 -30.69 2.10 31.83
N VAL A 37 -30.60 0.82 32.12
CA VAL A 37 -29.34 0.20 32.58
C VAL A 37 -28.59 -0.23 31.33
N PHE A 38 -27.37 0.24 31.18
CA PHE A 38 -26.47 -0.10 30.10
C PHE A 38 -25.34 -0.99 30.61
N THR A 39 -25.03 -2.03 29.90
CA THR A 39 -23.86 -2.86 30.08
C THR A 39 -22.84 -2.57 28.98
N ALA A 40 -21.59 -3.08 29.10
CA ALA A 40 -20.61 -2.93 28.04
C ALA A 40 -21.06 -3.60 26.73
N GLU A 41 -21.89 -4.64 26.79
CA GLU A 41 -22.41 -5.38 25.63
C GLU A 41 -23.48 -4.61 24.85
N ASP A 42 -24.16 -3.66 25.48
CA ASP A 42 -25.17 -2.81 24.80
C ASP A 42 -24.55 -1.81 23.83
N PHE A 43 -23.28 -1.56 23.99
CA PHE A 43 -22.48 -0.77 23.06
C PHE A 43 -21.63 -1.75 22.25
N LEU A 44 -22.25 -2.35 21.26
CA LEU A 44 -21.48 -2.97 20.18
C LEU A 44 -20.67 -1.85 19.51
N PHE A 45 -19.49 -1.57 20.07
CA PHE A 45 -18.43 -1.16 19.20
C PHE A 45 -18.22 -2.38 18.29
N GLN A 46 -18.72 -2.32 17.08
CA GLN A 46 -17.96 -2.98 16.06
C GLN A 46 -16.55 -2.49 16.31
N ASP A 47 -15.70 -3.41 16.78
CA ASP A 47 -14.29 -3.26 16.54
C ASP A 47 -14.20 -3.04 15.02
N THR A 48 -14.28 -1.80 14.62
CA THR A 48 -13.75 -1.38 13.34
C THR A 48 -12.25 -1.57 13.55
N ALA A 49 -11.81 -2.80 13.62
CA ALA A 49 -10.50 -3.18 13.15
C ALA A 49 -10.38 -2.32 11.89
N LEU A 50 -9.53 -1.31 11.95
CA LEU A 50 -9.37 -0.33 10.89
C LEU A 50 -9.35 -1.14 9.61
N VAL A 51 -10.50 -1.20 8.92
CA VAL A 51 -10.60 -1.92 7.65
C VAL A 51 -9.88 -0.99 6.70
N HIS A 52 -8.56 -1.15 6.67
CA HIS A 52 -7.74 -0.43 5.72
C HIS A 52 -8.24 -0.82 4.34
N PRO A 53 -8.56 0.14 3.48
CA PRO A 53 -8.94 -0.17 2.12
C PRO A 53 -7.89 -1.08 1.46
N GLU A 54 -8.36 -2.13 0.80
CA GLU A 54 -7.52 -3.07 0.08
C GLU A 54 -7.49 -2.72 -1.40
N TYR A 55 -6.29 -2.68 -1.95
CA TYR A 55 -6.03 -2.36 -3.36
C TYR A 55 -5.30 -3.52 -4.03
N ALA A 56 -5.85 -4.00 -5.14
CA ALA A 56 -5.19 -4.99 -5.95
C ALA A 56 -4.22 -4.31 -6.93
N VAL A 57 -2.94 -4.63 -6.82
CA VAL A 57 -1.87 -4.15 -7.69
C VAL A 57 -1.26 -5.31 -8.47
N GLN A 58 -0.60 -5.01 -9.59
CA GLN A 58 0.16 -5.99 -10.35
C GLN A 58 1.65 -5.72 -10.16
N LEU A 59 2.37 -6.72 -9.64
CA LEU A 59 3.81 -6.70 -9.52
C LEU A 59 4.40 -7.55 -10.63
N TYR A 60 5.46 -7.09 -11.27
CA TYR A 60 6.05 -7.78 -12.42
C TYR A 60 7.37 -8.44 -12.05
N PHE A 61 7.42 -9.75 -12.24
CA PHE A 61 8.56 -10.62 -11.96
C PHE A 61 8.95 -11.42 -13.19
N LEU A 62 10.11 -12.05 -13.19
CA LEU A 62 10.56 -12.93 -14.26
C LEU A 62 10.01 -14.35 -14.07
N ASP A 63 9.51 -14.94 -15.14
CA ASP A 63 9.17 -16.38 -15.20
C ASP A 63 10.43 -17.24 -15.51
N ALA A 64 10.24 -18.56 -15.61
CA ALA A 64 11.33 -19.48 -15.93
C ALA A 64 11.92 -19.31 -17.35
N ALA A 65 11.31 -18.50 -18.18
CA ALA A 65 11.78 -18.14 -19.53
C ALA A 65 12.31 -16.68 -19.61
N ASP A 66 12.62 -16.10 -18.46
CA ASP A 66 13.08 -14.70 -18.30
C ASP A 66 12.14 -13.65 -18.88
N ARG A 67 10.82 -13.93 -18.90
CA ARG A 67 9.79 -12.99 -19.37
C ARG A 67 9.09 -12.35 -18.17
N LEU A 68 8.77 -11.07 -18.31
CA LEU A 68 8.00 -10.35 -17.29
C LEU A 68 6.56 -10.86 -17.23
N THR A 69 6.19 -11.34 -16.06
CA THR A 69 4.87 -11.88 -15.75
C THR A 69 4.27 -11.15 -14.54
N ALA A 70 2.98 -10.79 -14.67
CA ALA A 70 2.28 -10.09 -13.62
C ALA A 70 1.84 -11.04 -12.49
N GLN A 71 2.19 -10.71 -11.26
CA GLN A 71 1.66 -11.31 -10.05
C GLN A 71 0.70 -10.32 -9.38
N ARG A 72 -0.57 -10.71 -9.21
CA ARG A 72 -1.53 -9.90 -8.47
C ARG A 72 -1.24 -9.96 -6.98
N ARG A 73 -1.14 -8.80 -6.33
CA ARG A 73 -0.99 -8.67 -4.89
C ARG A 73 -2.02 -7.70 -4.33
N VAL A 74 -2.54 -7.99 -3.15
CA VAL A 74 -3.43 -7.09 -2.41
C VAL A 74 -2.60 -6.35 -1.37
N LEU A 75 -2.68 -5.03 -1.38
CA LEU A 75 -2.01 -4.13 -0.45
C LEU A 75 -3.06 -3.33 0.30
N SER A 76 -2.87 -3.16 1.61
CA SER A 76 -3.76 -2.39 2.48
C SER A 76 -3.11 -1.08 2.85
N CYS A 77 -3.80 0.05 2.64
CA CYS A 77 -3.35 1.36 3.09
C CYS A 77 -4.54 2.30 3.28
N ASP A 78 -4.40 3.27 4.17
CA ASP A 78 -5.42 4.29 4.44
C ASP A 78 -5.42 5.38 3.39
N ASP A 79 -4.27 5.69 2.84
CA ASP A 79 -4.08 6.72 1.82
C ASP A 79 -3.56 6.09 0.53
N ARG A 80 -4.36 6.24 -0.54
CA ARG A 80 -4.02 5.74 -1.87
C ARG A 80 -2.70 6.33 -2.41
N SER A 81 -2.29 7.50 -1.93
CA SER A 81 -1.00 8.11 -2.31
C SER A 81 0.21 7.26 -1.88
N GLN A 82 0.05 6.36 -0.89
CA GLN A 82 1.08 5.45 -0.43
C GLN A 82 1.21 4.17 -1.28
N LEU A 83 0.24 3.90 -2.17
CA LEU A 83 0.25 2.68 -2.99
C LEU A 83 1.52 2.51 -3.84
N PRO A 84 2.06 3.55 -4.51
CA PRO A 84 3.30 3.41 -5.27
C PRO A 84 4.47 2.96 -4.39
N GLU A 85 4.60 3.52 -3.19
CA GLU A 85 5.64 3.14 -2.22
C GLU A 85 5.48 1.69 -1.76
N LEU A 86 4.26 1.30 -1.36
CA LEU A 86 3.96 -0.05 -0.92
C LEU A 86 4.17 -1.09 -2.03
N ALA A 87 3.77 -0.77 -3.27
CA ALA A 87 3.94 -1.65 -4.41
C ALA A 87 5.42 -1.84 -4.76
N LEU A 88 6.22 -0.77 -4.71
CA LEU A 88 7.66 -0.86 -4.90
C LEU A 88 8.34 -1.68 -3.80
N ASN A 89 8.01 -1.44 -2.54
CA ASN A 89 8.54 -2.23 -1.44
C ASN A 89 8.17 -3.73 -1.59
N ALA A 90 6.94 -4.03 -2.04
CA ALA A 90 6.52 -5.40 -2.31
C ALA A 90 7.23 -6.02 -3.53
N LEU A 91 7.54 -5.23 -4.56
CA LEU A 91 8.34 -5.66 -5.71
C LEU A 91 9.78 -5.97 -5.28
N LEU A 92 10.40 -5.09 -4.49
CA LEU A 92 11.77 -5.23 -3.98
C LEU A 92 11.91 -6.41 -3.00
N ALA A 93 10.86 -6.73 -2.24
CA ALA A 93 10.80 -7.91 -1.38
C ALA A 93 10.80 -9.23 -2.16
N GLY A 94 10.49 -9.17 -3.46
CA GLY A 94 10.50 -10.33 -4.35
C GLY A 94 9.14 -11.03 -4.49
N PRO A 95 9.09 -12.04 -5.38
CA PRO A 95 7.86 -12.78 -5.67
C PRO A 95 7.42 -13.63 -4.48
N GLY A 96 6.09 -13.71 -4.27
CA GLY A 96 5.48 -14.61 -3.29
C GLY A 96 5.16 -16.00 -3.85
N GLU A 97 5.30 -16.20 -5.16
CA GLU A 97 4.98 -17.45 -5.86
C GLU A 97 6.22 -18.22 -6.28
N VAL A 98 6.13 -19.53 -6.19
CA VAL A 98 7.19 -20.43 -6.65
C VAL A 98 7.27 -20.41 -8.19
N GLY A 99 8.48 -20.30 -8.71
CA GLY A 99 8.72 -20.26 -10.16
C GLY A 99 8.85 -18.86 -10.75
N LEU A 100 8.69 -17.83 -9.95
CA LEU A 100 9.02 -16.45 -10.31
C LEU A 100 10.32 -16.03 -9.63
N THR A 101 11.08 -15.15 -10.30
CA THR A 101 12.32 -14.54 -9.78
C THR A 101 12.23 -13.03 -9.85
N GLY A 102 12.92 -12.33 -8.95
CA GLY A 102 13.00 -10.87 -8.96
C GLY A 102 13.71 -10.37 -10.20
N ALA A 103 13.10 -9.42 -10.91
CA ALA A 103 13.76 -8.71 -12.01
C ALA A 103 14.70 -7.61 -11.47
N VAL A 104 14.42 -7.10 -10.27
CA VAL A 104 15.22 -6.07 -9.61
C VAL A 104 16.32 -6.73 -8.78
N PRO A 105 17.56 -6.22 -8.79
CA PRO A 105 18.67 -6.78 -8.01
C PRO A 105 18.36 -6.82 -6.51
N ALA A 106 18.77 -7.92 -5.86
CA ALA A 106 18.66 -8.05 -4.41
C ALA A 106 19.49 -6.97 -3.72
N GLY A 107 18.94 -6.39 -2.64
CA GLY A 107 19.60 -5.29 -1.92
C GLY A 107 19.20 -3.90 -2.39
N THR A 108 18.56 -3.77 -3.55
CA THR A 108 17.97 -2.48 -3.98
C THR A 108 16.98 -1.98 -2.93
N GLN A 109 17.10 -0.70 -2.55
CA GLN A 109 16.24 -0.04 -1.60
C GLN A 109 15.53 1.14 -2.25
N LEU A 110 14.30 1.38 -1.84
CA LEU A 110 13.57 2.60 -2.18
C LEU A 110 14.07 3.74 -1.28
N ALA A 111 14.58 4.80 -1.89
CA ALA A 111 15.04 5.97 -1.18
C ALA A 111 13.96 7.06 -1.11
N ASP A 112 13.20 7.25 -2.20
CA ASP A 112 12.10 8.23 -2.27
C ASP A 112 11.12 7.84 -3.37
N VAL A 113 9.85 8.24 -3.17
CA VAL A 113 8.82 8.15 -4.20
C VAL A 113 7.90 9.36 -4.10
N SER A 114 7.61 9.98 -5.22
CA SER A 114 6.67 11.10 -5.30
C SER A 114 5.77 10.96 -6.52
N LEU A 115 4.53 11.42 -6.37
CA LEU A 115 3.51 11.41 -7.43
C LEU A 115 3.06 12.82 -7.74
N GLU A 116 3.30 13.27 -8.95
CA GLU A 116 2.86 14.57 -9.47
C GLU A 116 1.93 14.38 -10.67
N GLY A 117 0.62 14.47 -10.43
CA GLY A 117 -0.37 14.15 -11.45
C GLY A 117 -0.28 12.67 -11.86
N ALA A 118 0.07 12.42 -13.14
CA ALA A 118 0.25 11.07 -13.67
C ALA A 118 1.73 10.62 -13.76
N LEU A 119 2.66 11.45 -13.27
CA LEU A 119 4.09 11.15 -13.25
C LEU A 119 4.50 10.70 -11.84
N CYS A 120 5.00 9.48 -11.73
CA CYS A 120 5.61 8.95 -10.53
C CYS A 120 7.13 9.05 -10.65
N THR A 121 7.77 9.77 -9.73
CA THR A 121 9.24 9.84 -9.64
C THR A 121 9.70 8.90 -8.53
N VAL A 122 10.65 8.04 -8.86
CA VAL A 122 11.20 7.03 -7.96
C VAL A 122 12.70 7.20 -7.86
N VAL A 123 13.22 7.21 -6.64
CA VAL A 123 14.65 7.21 -6.35
C VAL A 123 15.02 5.87 -5.69
N LEU A 124 15.87 5.10 -6.35
CA LEU A 124 16.37 3.82 -5.84
C LEU A 124 17.82 3.95 -5.37
N SER A 125 18.26 3.02 -4.51
CA SER A 125 19.66 2.95 -4.10
C SER A 125 20.57 2.60 -5.30
N GLU A 126 21.86 2.87 -5.15
CA GLU A 126 22.89 2.55 -6.16
C GLU A 126 22.96 1.05 -6.48
N ASP A 127 22.51 0.20 -5.56
CA ASP A 127 22.46 -1.25 -5.75
C ASP A 127 21.59 -1.68 -6.93
N PHE A 128 20.65 -0.83 -7.35
CA PHE A 128 19.87 -1.07 -8.56
C PHE A 128 20.74 -1.18 -9.81
N ALA A 129 21.87 -0.48 -9.86
CA ALA A 129 22.81 -0.57 -10.99
C ALA A 129 23.44 -1.96 -11.17
N ALA A 130 23.27 -2.87 -10.22
CA ALA A 130 23.71 -4.25 -10.40
C ALA A 130 22.93 -5.01 -11.49
N CYS A 131 21.77 -4.49 -11.97
CA CYS A 131 21.08 -5.02 -13.16
C CYS A 131 21.79 -4.64 -14.46
N ASP A 132 22.69 -3.67 -14.46
CA ASP A 132 23.31 -3.09 -15.65
C ASP A 132 24.48 -3.94 -16.16
N THR A 133 24.33 -5.27 -16.15
CA THR A 133 25.30 -6.25 -16.63
C THR A 133 25.20 -6.47 -18.14
N ASP A 134 24.00 -6.39 -18.67
CA ASP A 134 23.64 -6.53 -20.08
C ASP A 134 22.30 -5.85 -20.36
N GLU A 135 21.97 -5.68 -21.65
CA GLU A 135 20.77 -4.97 -22.09
C GLU A 135 19.48 -5.66 -21.62
N ALA A 136 19.42 -6.99 -21.62
CA ALA A 136 18.22 -7.73 -21.25
C ALA A 136 17.94 -7.59 -19.75
N SER A 137 18.95 -7.73 -18.90
CA SER A 137 18.85 -7.59 -17.45
C SER A 137 18.47 -6.16 -17.04
N ALA A 138 19.13 -5.16 -17.61
CA ALA A 138 18.82 -3.74 -17.36
C ALA A 138 17.40 -3.39 -17.77
N GLN A 139 16.98 -3.78 -18.97
CA GLN A 139 15.63 -3.54 -19.45
C GLN A 139 14.58 -4.27 -18.62
N ALA A 140 14.83 -5.54 -18.22
CA ALA A 140 13.89 -6.29 -17.40
C ALA A 140 13.64 -5.61 -16.04
N ALA A 141 14.70 -5.17 -15.37
CA ALA A 141 14.60 -4.47 -14.08
C ALA A 141 13.84 -3.15 -14.20
N VAL A 142 14.17 -2.32 -15.19
CA VAL A 142 13.50 -1.03 -15.43
C VAL A 142 12.03 -1.23 -15.79
N ARG A 143 11.74 -2.17 -16.70
CA ARG A 143 10.35 -2.48 -17.12
C ARG A 143 9.51 -3.02 -15.96
N ALA A 144 10.08 -3.87 -15.10
CA ALA A 144 9.38 -4.39 -13.92
C ALA A 144 8.91 -3.25 -13.00
N VAL A 145 9.78 -2.27 -12.75
CA VAL A 145 9.42 -1.08 -11.95
C VAL A 145 8.35 -0.25 -12.64
N VAL A 146 8.52 0.06 -13.93
CA VAL A 146 7.58 0.90 -14.69
C VAL A 146 6.21 0.24 -14.81
N LEU A 147 6.16 -1.04 -15.18
CA LEU A 147 4.90 -1.78 -15.32
C LEU A 147 4.16 -1.91 -13.96
N THR A 148 4.90 -2.16 -12.88
CA THR A 148 4.32 -2.23 -11.54
C THR A 148 3.67 -0.92 -11.14
N LEU A 149 4.36 0.20 -11.31
CA LEU A 149 3.83 1.51 -10.93
C LEU A 149 2.68 1.96 -11.83
N CYS A 150 2.80 1.77 -13.15
CA CYS A 150 1.74 2.11 -14.09
C CYS A 150 0.52 1.19 -14.01
N SER A 151 0.56 0.12 -13.21
CA SER A 151 -0.64 -0.65 -12.84
C SER A 151 -1.53 0.05 -11.80
N ILE A 152 -1.04 1.15 -11.22
CA ILE A 152 -1.69 1.92 -10.16
C ILE A 152 -2.17 3.25 -10.72
N GLU A 153 -3.48 3.46 -10.79
CA GLU A 153 -4.01 4.77 -11.16
C GLU A 153 -3.67 5.85 -10.10
N PRO A 154 -3.29 7.07 -10.49
CA PRO A 154 -3.30 7.62 -11.86
C PRO A 154 -1.94 7.58 -12.57
N VAL A 155 -1.01 6.68 -12.22
CA VAL A 155 0.35 6.65 -12.77
C VAL A 155 0.33 6.23 -14.25
N GLU A 156 0.76 7.10 -15.14
CA GLU A 156 0.93 6.83 -16.57
C GLU A 156 2.41 6.77 -16.99
N ARG A 157 3.27 7.47 -16.24
CA ARG A 157 4.70 7.54 -16.53
C ARG A 157 5.52 7.48 -15.26
N VAL A 158 6.71 6.92 -15.37
CA VAL A 158 7.65 6.76 -14.25
C VAL A 158 8.99 7.41 -14.61
N GLN A 159 9.45 8.33 -13.77
CA GLN A 159 10.81 8.84 -13.81
C GLN A 159 11.65 8.07 -12.78
N LEU A 160 12.59 7.27 -13.27
CA LEU A 160 13.48 6.50 -12.42
C LEU A 160 14.79 7.27 -12.22
N ARG A 161 15.30 7.29 -10.99
CA ARG A 161 16.58 7.90 -10.62
C ARG A 161 17.32 7.00 -9.65
N LEU A 162 18.63 7.07 -9.65
CA LEU A 162 19.49 6.41 -8.68
C LEU A 162 20.07 7.44 -7.70
N LEU A 163 20.25 7.04 -6.45
CA LEU A 163 21.03 7.83 -5.51
C LEU A 163 22.42 8.07 -6.10
N GLY A 164 22.96 9.28 -5.89
CA GLY A 164 24.25 9.65 -6.49
C GLY A 164 24.17 10.11 -7.95
N GLY A 165 22.99 10.01 -8.61
CA GLY A 165 22.78 10.53 -9.96
C GLY A 165 23.43 9.69 -11.06
N ALA A 166 23.81 8.44 -10.78
CA ALA A 166 24.31 7.52 -11.80
C ALA A 166 23.20 7.14 -12.81
N GLY A 167 23.54 7.02 -14.07
CA GLY A 167 22.69 6.42 -15.11
C GLY A 167 22.99 4.94 -15.27
N LEU A 168 22.22 4.25 -16.11
CA LEU A 168 22.51 2.89 -16.56
C LEU A 168 23.14 2.95 -17.95
N GLN A 169 24.05 2.02 -18.24
CA GLN A 169 24.73 1.95 -19.53
C GLN A 169 23.83 1.34 -20.60
N TYR A 170 23.06 0.31 -20.25
CA TYR A 170 22.27 -0.47 -21.20
C TYR A 170 20.78 -0.06 -21.25
N CYS A 171 20.33 0.81 -20.37
CA CYS A 171 18.94 1.29 -20.37
C CYS A 171 18.88 2.76 -19.99
N ALA A 172 18.30 3.59 -20.86
CA ALA A 172 18.14 5.02 -20.58
C ALA A 172 17.03 5.23 -19.54
N ILE A 173 17.36 5.91 -18.45
CA ILE A 173 16.43 6.29 -17.37
C ILE A 173 16.34 7.81 -17.19
N ASP A 174 16.96 8.59 -18.09
CA ASP A 174 17.06 10.04 -17.98
C ASP A 174 15.73 10.76 -18.24
N ALA A 175 14.79 10.11 -18.91
CA ALA A 175 13.47 10.64 -19.25
C ALA A 175 12.37 9.78 -18.63
N PRO A 176 11.16 10.35 -18.41
CA PRO A 176 10.01 9.59 -17.97
C PRO A 176 9.65 8.45 -18.94
N LEU A 177 9.50 7.26 -18.41
CA LEU A 177 9.17 6.04 -19.15
C LEU A 177 7.68 5.73 -19.03
N ALA A 178 7.09 5.22 -20.10
CA ALA A 178 5.72 4.71 -20.13
C ALA A 178 5.73 3.24 -20.58
N PRO A 179 4.76 2.42 -20.15
CA PRO A 179 4.65 1.05 -20.61
C PRO A 179 4.45 0.98 -22.14
N GLU A 180 5.18 0.08 -22.78
CA GLU A 180 4.98 -0.23 -24.18
C GLU A 180 4.33 -1.61 -24.35
N PRO A 181 3.40 -1.80 -25.33
CA PRO A 181 2.76 -3.10 -25.54
C PRO A 181 3.73 -4.25 -25.84
N SER A 182 4.92 -3.92 -26.35
CA SER A 182 6.00 -4.86 -26.64
C SER A 182 6.67 -5.47 -25.40
N TRP A 183 6.48 -4.85 -24.23
CA TRP A 183 7.16 -5.29 -23.00
C TRP A 183 6.57 -6.56 -22.37
N LEU A 184 5.38 -6.94 -22.79
CA LEU A 184 4.62 -8.10 -22.26
C LEU A 184 4.48 -9.24 -23.30
N GLN A 185 5.33 -9.25 -24.32
CA GLN A 185 5.34 -10.29 -25.36
C GLN A 185 6.39 -11.35 -25.11
#